data_5d74161c3ddbc9c2af2f2a936cce6ac5
#
_entry.id   5d74161c3ddbc9c2af2f2a936cce6ac5
#
_cell.length_a   1.000
_cell.length_b   1.000
_cell.length_c   1.000
_cell.angle_alpha   90.00
_cell.angle_beta   90.00
_cell.angle_gamma   90.00
#
_symmetry.space_group_name_H-M   'P 1'
#
loop_
_entity.id
_entity.type
_entity.pdbx_description
1 polymer ?
#
loop_
_entity_poly.entity_id
_entity_poly.type
_entity_poly.pdbx_seq_one_letter_code
_entity_poly.pdbx_strand_id
1 'polypeptide(L)'
;VMNSAYEVFKCLYNGETPANTTGQNATEEPLVSGANYDSATGLYTETTGAGYIWKYMYTIPTDDVLKFLSSDFMPIVLPANATRTAVTGAAVAGACDVALIENAGSGLPASQTLYTSIKGDGTGGKVKFVTNGAGTITSAEIEARGSGYTYGNVLFANGNLFSNAGLSSAVTTGASAVGAIEIIMAPEGGHGSDHETELNGKRVMTNIRLTYSEGSGDFPVDNDFRRIGIIADPFNWGTTTFSTADTLSGLKAVKITGATADYTVDEKITQTVTGGTAYGTV
;
A
#
# COMPACT_ATOMS: atom_id res chain seq x y z
N VAL A 1 5.73 -8.40 -1.67
CA VAL A 1 6.23 -9.59 -2.39
C VAL A 1 7.45 -9.22 -3.21
N MET A 2 8.40 -10.12 -3.29
CA MET A 2 9.52 -10.07 -4.23
C MET A 2 9.37 -11.25 -5.19
N ASN A 3 9.52 -10.98 -6.48
CA ASN A 3 9.38 -11.99 -7.53
C ASN A 3 10.72 -12.66 -7.90
N SER A 4 10.69 -13.59 -8.86
CA SER A 4 11.88 -14.31 -9.34
C SER A 4 12.90 -13.43 -10.06
N ALA A 5 12.52 -12.25 -10.52
CA ALA A 5 13.39 -11.23 -11.12
C ALA A 5 13.93 -10.20 -10.11
N TYR A 6 13.75 -10.46 -8.81
CA TYR A 6 14.11 -9.55 -7.70
C TYR A 6 13.40 -8.19 -7.77
N GLU A 7 12.25 -8.13 -8.40
CA GLU A 7 11.36 -6.97 -8.41
C GLU A 7 10.46 -7.02 -7.18
N VAL A 8 10.39 -5.90 -6.46
CA VAL A 8 9.62 -5.78 -5.22
C VAL A 8 8.31 -5.08 -5.49
N PHE A 9 7.23 -5.70 -5.05
CA PHE A 9 5.86 -5.20 -5.21
C PHE A 9 5.15 -5.07 -3.88
N LYS A 10 4.31 -4.05 -3.76
CA LYS A 10 3.33 -3.87 -2.69
C LYS A 10 1.96 -4.34 -3.17
N CYS A 11 1.27 -5.14 -2.36
CA CYS A 11 -0.11 -5.51 -2.63
C CYS A 11 -1.03 -4.30 -2.31
N LEU A 12 -1.86 -3.91 -3.27
CA LEU A 12 -2.91 -2.92 -3.09
C LEU A 12 -4.28 -3.58 -2.94
N TYR A 13 -4.48 -4.71 -3.60
CA TYR A 13 -5.72 -5.47 -3.52
C TYR A 13 -5.41 -6.97 -3.54
N ASN A 14 -6.05 -7.73 -2.68
CA ASN A 14 -5.79 -9.16 -2.42
C ASN A 14 -6.92 -10.09 -2.91
N GLY A 15 -7.79 -9.63 -3.80
CA GLY A 15 -8.89 -10.42 -4.31
C GLY A 15 -10.08 -10.57 -3.35
N GLU A 16 -10.18 -9.74 -2.31
CA GLU A 16 -11.36 -9.71 -1.46
C GLU A 16 -12.62 -9.30 -2.25
N THR A 17 -13.73 -9.92 -1.90
CA THR A 17 -15.05 -9.59 -2.43
C THR A 17 -16.07 -9.65 -1.31
N PRO A 18 -17.28 -9.07 -1.46
CA PRO A 18 -18.34 -9.21 -0.45
C PRO A 18 -18.69 -10.65 -0.10
N ALA A 19 -18.43 -11.59 -1.03
CA ALA A 19 -18.63 -13.02 -0.82
C ALA A 19 -17.42 -13.73 -0.20
N ASN A 20 -16.23 -13.12 -0.24
CA ASN A 20 -14.98 -13.67 0.30
C ASN A 20 -14.13 -12.56 0.94
N THR A 21 -14.29 -12.36 2.23
CA THR A 21 -13.64 -11.30 3.01
C THR A 21 -12.23 -11.66 3.48
N THR A 22 -11.72 -12.86 3.15
CA THR A 22 -10.37 -13.28 3.55
C THR A 22 -9.33 -13.13 2.45
N GLY A 23 -9.74 -12.64 1.28
CA GLY A 23 -8.91 -12.62 0.09
C GLY A 23 -8.75 -14.02 -0.53
N GLN A 24 -7.94 -14.11 -1.55
CA GLN A 24 -7.65 -15.36 -2.28
C GLN A 24 -6.13 -15.46 -2.50
N ASN A 25 -5.66 -16.62 -2.92
CA ASN A 25 -4.27 -16.77 -3.30
C ASN A 25 -4.03 -16.14 -4.69
N ALA A 26 -2.96 -15.39 -4.84
CA ALA A 26 -2.50 -14.95 -6.14
C ALA A 26 -2.10 -16.16 -7.00
N THR A 27 -2.44 -16.15 -8.27
CA THR A 27 -2.13 -17.22 -9.22
C THR A 27 -1.08 -16.83 -10.24
N GLU A 28 -0.79 -15.53 -10.36
CA GLU A 28 0.20 -14.96 -11.27
C GLU A 28 1.32 -14.29 -10.47
N GLU A 29 2.56 -14.43 -10.94
CA GLU A 29 3.69 -13.69 -10.42
C GLU A 29 3.71 -12.28 -11.05
N PRO A 30 3.69 -11.19 -10.26
CA PRO A 30 3.77 -9.86 -10.84
C PRO A 30 5.15 -9.62 -11.45
N LEU A 31 5.19 -9.13 -12.70
CA LEU A 31 6.40 -8.88 -13.47
C LEU A 31 6.32 -7.53 -14.19
N VAL A 32 7.35 -6.69 -14.08
CA VAL A 32 7.44 -5.40 -14.80
C VAL A 32 7.49 -5.60 -16.32
N SER A 33 8.03 -6.72 -16.78
CA SER A 33 8.02 -7.11 -18.20
C SER A 33 6.73 -7.80 -18.66
N GLY A 34 5.79 -8.05 -17.73
CA GLY A 34 4.55 -8.75 -18.01
C GLY A 34 3.54 -7.91 -18.80
N ALA A 35 2.68 -8.58 -19.59
CA ALA A 35 1.64 -7.91 -20.36
C ALA A 35 0.59 -7.17 -19.48
N ASN A 36 0.47 -7.59 -18.23
CA ASN A 36 -0.48 -7.05 -17.25
C ASN A 36 0.10 -5.87 -16.43
N TYR A 37 1.32 -5.43 -16.75
CA TYR A 37 1.96 -4.30 -16.11
C TYR A 37 1.74 -3.01 -16.90
N ASP A 38 1.18 -2.02 -16.22
CA ASP A 38 1.03 -0.66 -16.76
C ASP A 38 2.20 0.22 -16.30
N SER A 39 3.09 0.56 -17.22
CA SER A 39 4.26 1.40 -16.94
C SER A 39 3.93 2.85 -16.57
N ALA A 40 2.74 3.34 -16.94
CA ALA A 40 2.33 4.70 -16.63
C ALA A 40 1.92 4.85 -15.15
N THR A 41 1.31 3.81 -14.59
CA THR A 41 0.86 3.79 -13.19
C THR A 41 1.78 2.99 -12.27
N GLY A 42 2.61 2.12 -12.84
CA GLY A 42 3.43 1.16 -12.09
C GLY A 42 2.60 0.06 -11.44
N LEU A 43 1.39 -0.19 -11.94
CA LEU A 43 0.50 -1.22 -11.44
C LEU A 43 0.61 -2.49 -12.28
N TYR A 44 0.60 -3.62 -11.62
CA TYR A 44 0.37 -4.93 -12.22
C TYR A 44 -0.98 -5.44 -11.75
N THR A 45 -1.85 -5.81 -12.70
CA THR A 45 -3.19 -6.34 -12.40
C THR A 45 -3.28 -7.80 -12.85
N GLU A 46 -3.47 -8.72 -11.91
CA GLU A 46 -3.70 -10.13 -12.22
C GLU A 46 -4.98 -10.27 -13.02
N THR A 47 -4.92 -10.96 -14.16
CA THR A 47 -6.06 -11.14 -15.07
C THR A 47 -6.74 -12.49 -14.90
N THR A 48 -6.08 -13.44 -14.25
CA THR A 48 -6.60 -14.75 -13.90
C THR A 48 -6.65 -14.90 -12.38
N GLY A 49 -7.52 -15.76 -11.89
CA GLY A 49 -7.62 -16.01 -10.45
C GLY A 49 -8.31 -14.90 -9.64
N ALA A 50 -7.66 -14.40 -8.63
CA ALA A 50 -8.23 -13.50 -7.64
C ALA A 50 -8.27 -12.02 -8.07
N GLY A 51 -7.57 -11.65 -9.13
CA GLY A 51 -7.50 -10.26 -9.59
C GLY A 51 -6.67 -9.36 -8.69
N TYR A 52 -5.58 -9.87 -8.13
CA TYR A 52 -4.65 -9.07 -7.35
C TYR A 52 -4.17 -7.83 -8.09
N ILE A 53 -3.98 -6.74 -7.35
CA ILE A 53 -3.36 -5.52 -7.87
C ILE A 53 -2.12 -5.22 -7.05
N TRP A 54 -1.00 -5.12 -7.75
CA TRP A 54 0.32 -4.91 -7.19
C TRP A 54 0.91 -3.58 -7.66
N LYS A 55 1.52 -2.84 -6.76
CA LYS A 55 2.32 -1.66 -7.08
C LYS A 55 3.79 -2.03 -7.11
N TYR A 56 4.46 -1.79 -8.23
CA TYR A 56 5.91 -1.92 -8.34
C TYR A 56 6.61 -0.87 -7.50
N MET A 57 7.60 -1.29 -6.73
CA MET A 57 8.36 -0.43 -5.83
C MET A 57 9.79 -0.21 -6.32
N TYR A 58 10.54 -1.26 -6.54
CA TYR A 58 11.92 -1.22 -7.07
C TYR A 58 12.39 -2.61 -7.47
N THR A 59 13.55 -2.65 -8.17
CA THR A 59 14.27 -3.90 -8.43
C THR A 59 15.56 -3.92 -7.61
N ILE A 60 15.82 -5.02 -6.93
CA ILE A 60 17.05 -5.21 -6.15
C ILE A 60 18.21 -5.46 -7.12
N PRO A 61 19.28 -4.63 -7.11
CA PRO A 61 20.44 -4.84 -7.97
C PRO A 61 21.13 -6.18 -7.69
N THR A 62 21.71 -6.78 -8.71
CA THR A 62 22.39 -8.10 -8.58
C THR A 62 23.48 -8.11 -7.49
N ASP A 63 24.23 -7.03 -7.34
CA ASP A 63 25.25 -6.91 -6.30
C ASP A 63 24.65 -6.96 -4.90
N ASP A 64 23.47 -6.36 -4.71
CA ASP A 64 22.75 -6.39 -3.44
C ASP A 64 22.12 -7.75 -3.17
N VAL A 65 21.62 -8.41 -4.22
CA VAL A 65 21.12 -9.79 -4.12
C VAL A 65 22.24 -10.71 -3.62
N LEU A 66 23.42 -10.64 -4.23
CA LEU A 66 24.54 -11.51 -3.89
C LEU A 66 25.13 -11.25 -2.49
N LYS A 67 25.09 -10.00 -2.03
CA LYS A 67 25.75 -9.60 -0.78
C LYS A 67 24.81 -9.59 0.43
N PHE A 68 23.55 -9.24 0.25
CA PHE A 68 22.67 -8.88 1.35
C PHE A 68 21.32 -9.62 1.37
N LEU A 69 20.84 -10.14 0.24
CA LEU A 69 19.55 -10.83 0.22
C LEU A 69 19.62 -12.17 0.93
N SER A 70 18.71 -12.41 1.85
CA SER A 70 18.50 -13.71 2.51
C SER A 70 17.01 -13.96 2.75
N SER A 71 16.66 -15.10 3.34
CA SER A 71 15.27 -15.37 3.77
C SER A 71 14.75 -14.35 4.78
N ASP A 72 15.64 -13.76 5.57
CA ASP A 72 15.29 -12.92 6.72
C ASP A 72 15.64 -11.45 6.51
N PHE A 73 16.32 -11.11 5.41
CA PHE A 73 16.71 -9.74 5.10
C PHE A 73 16.54 -9.42 3.62
N MET A 74 15.76 -8.39 3.32
CA MET A 74 15.56 -7.85 1.98
C MET A 74 16.16 -6.44 1.89
N PRO A 75 17.21 -6.22 1.07
CA PRO A 75 17.81 -4.90 0.92
C PRO A 75 16.83 -3.92 0.26
N ILE A 76 16.81 -2.69 0.75
CA ILE A 76 16.12 -1.58 0.11
C ILE A 76 17.13 -0.80 -0.71
N VAL A 77 16.78 -0.52 -1.95
CA VAL A 77 17.65 0.27 -2.84
C VAL A 77 17.77 1.72 -2.37
N LEU A 78 18.96 2.29 -2.54
CA LEU A 78 19.24 3.67 -2.15
C LEU A 78 18.38 4.66 -2.95
N PRO A 79 18.10 5.87 -2.41
CA PRO A 79 17.30 6.89 -3.09
C PRO A 79 17.81 7.27 -4.49
N ALA A 80 19.12 7.18 -4.72
CA ALA A 80 19.74 7.47 -6.01
C ALA A 80 19.62 6.31 -7.03
N ASN A 81 19.08 5.16 -6.65
CA ASN A 81 18.85 4.05 -7.59
C ASN A 81 17.84 4.46 -8.65
N ALA A 82 18.13 4.14 -9.91
CA ALA A 82 17.31 4.57 -11.05
C ALA A 82 15.86 4.04 -10.98
N THR A 83 15.66 2.77 -10.57
CA THR A 83 14.32 2.19 -10.47
C THR A 83 13.52 2.86 -9.36
N ARG A 84 14.12 3.09 -8.19
CA ARG A 84 13.49 3.82 -7.08
C ARG A 84 13.17 5.26 -7.46
N THR A 85 14.11 5.96 -8.09
CA THR A 85 13.91 7.35 -8.53
C THR A 85 12.75 7.47 -9.53
N ALA A 86 12.64 6.53 -10.48
CA ALA A 86 11.54 6.51 -11.45
C ALA A 86 10.18 6.31 -10.75
N VAL A 87 10.09 5.36 -9.83
CA VAL A 87 8.85 5.09 -9.07
C VAL A 87 8.46 6.28 -8.20
N THR A 88 9.43 6.86 -7.48
CA THR A 88 9.19 8.06 -6.63
C THR A 88 8.77 9.27 -7.48
N GLY A 89 9.39 9.45 -8.65
CA GLY A 89 9.03 10.55 -9.57
C GLY A 89 7.65 10.39 -10.22
N ALA A 90 7.13 9.16 -10.33
CA ALA A 90 5.81 8.85 -10.85
C ALA A 90 4.72 8.80 -9.75
N ALA A 91 5.10 8.97 -8.49
CA ALA A 91 4.15 8.98 -7.39
C ALA A 91 3.24 10.22 -7.45
N VAL A 92 1.95 10.02 -7.24
CA VAL A 92 0.94 11.09 -7.27
C VAL A 92 0.16 11.06 -5.95
N ALA A 93 0.30 12.11 -5.16
CA ALA A 93 -0.39 12.23 -3.89
C ALA A 93 -1.91 12.20 -4.08
N GLY A 94 -2.58 11.35 -3.29
CA GLY A 94 -4.02 11.20 -3.35
C GLY A 94 -4.53 10.74 -4.71
N ALA A 95 -3.75 9.98 -5.48
CA ALA A 95 -4.25 9.29 -6.66
C ALA A 95 -5.19 8.16 -6.27
N CYS A 96 -6.23 7.93 -7.05
CA CYS A 96 -7.11 6.78 -6.92
C CYS A 96 -6.51 5.63 -7.72
N ASP A 97 -6.17 4.52 -7.07
CA ASP A 97 -5.45 3.43 -7.72
C ASP A 97 -6.28 2.19 -7.95
N VAL A 98 -7.27 1.91 -7.10
CA VAL A 98 -8.13 0.73 -7.21
C VAL A 98 -9.58 1.10 -6.98
N ALA A 99 -10.48 0.50 -7.74
CA ALA A 99 -11.92 0.57 -7.55
C ALA A 99 -12.44 -0.83 -7.19
N LEU A 100 -12.95 -1.00 -5.97
CA LEU A 100 -13.47 -2.25 -5.46
C LEU A 100 -14.99 -2.25 -5.45
N ILE A 101 -15.60 -3.34 -5.92
CA ILE A 101 -17.05 -3.51 -5.83
C ILE A 101 -17.38 -4.00 -4.42
N GLU A 102 -17.81 -3.09 -3.56
CA GLU A 102 -18.31 -3.41 -2.23
C GLU A 102 -19.73 -3.95 -2.27
N ASN A 103 -20.56 -3.36 -3.13
CA ASN A 103 -21.93 -3.81 -3.38
C ASN A 103 -22.24 -3.71 -4.88
N ALA A 104 -22.54 -4.82 -5.52
CA ALA A 104 -22.87 -4.88 -6.94
C ALA A 104 -24.14 -4.10 -7.31
N GLY A 105 -24.96 -3.77 -6.33
CA GLY A 105 -26.12 -2.91 -6.48
C GLY A 105 -27.28 -3.50 -7.27
N SER A 106 -28.20 -2.62 -7.63
CA SER A 106 -29.36 -2.94 -8.46
C SER A 106 -29.96 -1.67 -9.06
N GLY A 107 -30.81 -1.82 -10.08
CA GLY A 107 -31.52 -0.68 -10.69
C GLY A 107 -30.65 0.23 -11.54
N LEU A 108 -29.41 -0.18 -11.82
CA LEU A 108 -28.53 0.50 -12.75
C LEU A 108 -28.90 0.20 -14.20
N PRO A 109 -28.52 1.03 -15.18
CA PRO A 109 -28.72 0.75 -16.60
C PRO A 109 -28.13 -0.59 -16.98
N ALA A 110 -28.92 -1.46 -17.61
CA ALA A 110 -28.56 -2.84 -17.90
C ALA A 110 -27.59 -2.95 -19.09
N SER A 111 -26.63 -3.88 -19.00
CA SER A 111 -25.69 -4.24 -20.08
C SER A 111 -24.94 -3.03 -20.65
N GLN A 112 -24.46 -2.15 -19.79
CA GLN A 112 -23.76 -0.95 -20.19
C GLN A 112 -22.38 -0.81 -19.53
N THR A 113 -21.47 -0.13 -20.24
CA THR A 113 -20.26 0.43 -19.66
C THR A 113 -20.57 1.86 -19.23
N LEU A 114 -20.36 2.15 -17.96
CA LEU A 114 -20.72 3.42 -17.34
C LEU A 114 -19.50 4.07 -16.72
N TYR A 115 -19.53 5.41 -16.68
CA TYR A 115 -18.48 6.24 -16.12
C TYR A 115 -19.06 7.19 -15.11
N THR A 116 -18.27 7.49 -14.07
CA THR A 116 -18.64 8.48 -13.06
C THR A 116 -17.41 9.18 -12.51
N SER A 117 -17.58 10.42 -12.04
CA SER A 117 -16.51 11.10 -11.32
C SER A 117 -16.44 10.62 -9.87
N ILE A 118 -15.24 10.52 -9.35
CA ILE A 118 -15.00 10.34 -7.92
C ILE A 118 -15.30 11.68 -7.24
N LYS A 119 -16.17 11.67 -6.24
CA LYS A 119 -16.53 12.82 -5.42
C LYS A 119 -15.75 12.78 -4.12
N GLY A 120 -15.04 13.85 -3.83
CA GLY A 120 -14.17 13.98 -2.66
C GLY A 120 -13.52 15.36 -2.64
N ASP A 121 -12.41 15.48 -1.94
CA ASP A 121 -11.62 16.70 -1.82
C ASP A 121 -10.56 16.84 -2.92
N GLY A 122 -10.28 15.77 -3.68
CA GLY A 122 -9.38 15.78 -4.84
C GLY A 122 -10.06 16.14 -6.15
N THR A 123 -9.33 16.02 -7.24
CA THR A 123 -9.81 16.37 -8.60
C THR A 123 -9.42 15.35 -9.65
N GLY A 124 -10.26 15.24 -10.69
CA GLY A 124 -9.93 14.49 -11.92
C GLY A 124 -10.13 12.98 -11.84
N GLY A 125 -10.41 12.41 -10.68
CA GLY A 125 -10.68 10.99 -10.53
C GLY A 125 -11.96 10.54 -11.20
N LYS A 126 -11.89 9.41 -11.92
CA LYS A 126 -13.03 8.79 -12.61
C LYS A 126 -12.99 7.29 -12.46
N VAL A 127 -14.16 6.70 -12.33
CA VAL A 127 -14.38 5.24 -12.32
C VAL A 127 -15.12 4.86 -13.59
N LYS A 128 -14.71 3.75 -14.17
CA LYS A 128 -15.43 3.01 -15.20
C LYS A 128 -15.94 1.71 -14.59
N PHE A 129 -17.17 1.35 -14.84
CA PHE A 129 -17.74 0.09 -14.38
C PHE A 129 -18.71 -0.49 -15.42
N VAL A 130 -18.89 -1.81 -15.38
CA VAL A 130 -19.75 -2.54 -16.31
C VAL A 130 -20.90 -3.14 -15.55
N THR A 131 -22.11 -3.06 -16.14
CA THR A 131 -23.31 -3.67 -15.61
C THR A 131 -23.78 -4.84 -16.48
N ASN A 132 -24.38 -5.84 -15.84
CA ASN A 132 -25.03 -6.96 -16.53
C ASN A 132 -26.48 -6.66 -16.93
N GLY A 133 -27.16 -7.65 -17.53
CA GLY A 133 -28.57 -7.56 -17.94
C GLY A 133 -29.55 -7.31 -16.80
N ALA A 134 -29.18 -7.56 -15.56
CA ALA A 134 -29.98 -7.31 -14.37
C ALA A 134 -29.72 -5.91 -13.76
N GLY A 135 -28.84 -5.12 -14.35
CA GLY A 135 -28.45 -3.80 -13.82
C GLY A 135 -27.64 -3.88 -12.52
N THR A 136 -26.78 -4.89 -12.38
CA THR A 136 -25.83 -5.03 -11.29
C THR A 136 -24.41 -4.87 -11.81
N ILE A 137 -23.51 -4.32 -10.99
CA ILE A 137 -22.10 -4.08 -11.35
C ILE A 137 -21.35 -5.43 -11.40
N THR A 138 -20.63 -5.67 -12.48
CA THR A 138 -19.83 -6.89 -12.67
C THR A 138 -18.32 -6.63 -12.67
N SER A 139 -17.91 -5.42 -13.02
CA SER A 139 -16.50 -4.98 -12.94
C SER A 139 -16.44 -3.49 -12.69
N ALA A 140 -15.39 -3.07 -12.01
CA ALA A 140 -15.06 -1.66 -11.78
C ALA A 140 -13.55 -1.47 -11.91
N GLU A 141 -13.15 -0.37 -12.52
CA GLU A 141 -11.74 0.02 -12.67
C GLU A 141 -11.58 1.54 -12.61
N ILE A 142 -10.40 1.99 -12.28
CA ILE A 142 -10.07 3.42 -12.31
C ILE A 142 -9.83 3.84 -13.76
N GLU A 143 -10.70 4.68 -14.31
CA GLU A 143 -10.54 5.27 -15.64
C GLU A 143 -9.53 6.42 -15.65
N ALA A 144 -9.52 7.23 -14.59
CA ALA A 144 -8.56 8.29 -14.38
C ALA A 144 -8.26 8.42 -12.89
N ARG A 145 -6.97 8.42 -12.55
CA ARG A 145 -6.52 8.40 -11.16
C ARG A 145 -6.82 9.69 -10.40
N GLY A 146 -6.82 10.84 -11.09
CA GLY A 146 -6.92 12.13 -10.41
C GLY A 146 -5.76 12.39 -9.45
N SER A 147 -5.94 13.34 -8.55
CA SER A 147 -4.93 13.70 -7.55
C SER A 147 -5.55 14.47 -6.38
N GLY A 148 -4.83 14.51 -5.26
CA GLY A 148 -5.19 15.32 -4.10
C GLY A 148 -6.35 14.78 -3.27
N TYR A 149 -6.75 13.53 -3.46
CA TYR A 149 -7.80 12.91 -2.66
C TYR A 149 -7.26 12.45 -1.31
N THR A 150 -7.98 12.76 -0.24
CA THR A 150 -7.85 12.11 1.06
C THR A 150 -9.06 11.22 1.35
N TYR A 151 -10.18 11.48 0.68
CA TYR A 151 -11.35 10.62 0.63
C TYR A 151 -12.02 10.72 -0.74
N GLY A 152 -12.74 9.67 -1.16
CA GLY A 152 -13.45 9.65 -2.42
C GLY A 152 -14.60 8.65 -2.41
N ASN A 153 -15.72 9.04 -2.99
CA ASN A 153 -16.91 8.22 -3.13
C ASN A 153 -17.45 8.24 -4.55
N VAL A 154 -18.14 7.18 -4.92
CA VAL A 154 -18.87 7.06 -6.18
C VAL A 154 -20.36 7.25 -5.92
N LEU A 155 -21.01 8.11 -6.69
CA LEU A 155 -22.43 8.37 -6.59
C LEU A 155 -23.18 7.73 -7.77
N PHE A 156 -24.13 6.85 -7.49
CA PHE A 156 -24.96 6.16 -8.47
C PHE A 156 -26.27 6.88 -8.78
N ALA A 157 -26.47 8.07 -8.24
CA ALA A 157 -27.67 8.86 -8.45
C ALA A 157 -27.76 9.39 -9.89
N ASN A 158 -28.98 9.69 -10.31
CA ASN A 158 -29.29 10.28 -11.62
C ASN A 158 -28.47 11.56 -11.87
N GLY A 159 -27.91 11.69 -13.07
CA GLY A 159 -27.04 12.80 -13.45
C GLY A 159 -25.56 12.64 -13.09
N ASN A 160 -25.17 11.56 -12.38
CA ASN A 160 -23.77 11.26 -12.07
C ASN A 160 -23.18 10.12 -12.90
N LEU A 161 -24.01 9.40 -13.66
CA LEU A 161 -23.59 8.31 -14.52
C LEU A 161 -23.59 8.73 -15.99
N PHE A 162 -22.57 8.31 -16.72
CA PHE A 162 -22.34 8.70 -18.10
C PHE A 162 -21.98 7.46 -18.94
N SER A 163 -22.33 7.50 -20.23
CA SER A 163 -21.98 6.45 -21.17
C SER A 163 -20.60 6.65 -21.83
N ASN A 164 -19.85 7.70 -21.46
CA ASN A 164 -18.52 7.98 -21.98
C ASN A 164 -17.56 8.52 -20.91
N ALA A 165 -16.28 8.29 -21.09
CA ALA A 165 -15.21 8.75 -20.21
C ALA A 165 -15.10 10.29 -20.10
N GLY A 166 -15.63 11.01 -21.09
CA GLY A 166 -15.69 12.48 -21.09
C GLY A 166 -16.74 13.06 -20.12
N LEU A 167 -17.57 12.22 -19.52
CA LEU A 167 -18.68 12.60 -18.63
C LEU A 167 -19.64 13.64 -19.24
N SER A 168 -19.89 13.49 -20.53
CA SER A 168 -20.74 14.43 -21.29
C SER A 168 -22.11 13.86 -21.70
N SER A 169 -22.26 12.53 -21.70
CA SER A 169 -23.48 11.82 -22.10
C SER A 169 -24.12 11.17 -20.88
N ALA A 170 -24.90 11.96 -20.12
CA ALA A 170 -25.56 11.48 -18.92
C ALA A 170 -26.55 10.36 -19.23
N VAL A 171 -26.59 9.35 -18.38
CA VAL A 171 -27.50 8.22 -18.45
C VAL A 171 -28.53 8.33 -17.36
N THR A 172 -29.80 8.09 -17.70
CA THR A 172 -30.87 8.08 -16.72
C THR A 172 -30.84 6.80 -15.90
N THR A 173 -30.81 6.92 -14.59
CA THR A 173 -30.93 5.81 -13.65
C THR A 173 -32.32 5.73 -13.08
N GLY A 174 -32.76 4.54 -12.65
CA GLY A 174 -33.94 4.40 -11.85
C GLY A 174 -33.81 5.14 -10.49
N ALA A 175 -34.93 5.55 -9.90
CA ALA A 175 -34.94 6.21 -8.58
C ALA A 175 -34.37 5.31 -7.45
N SER A 176 -34.28 4.00 -7.67
CA SER A 176 -33.77 2.98 -6.73
C SER A 176 -32.39 2.45 -7.12
N ALA A 177 -31.68 3.15 -8.01
CA ALA A 177 -30.33 2.73 -8.37
C ALA A 177 -29.41 2.82 -7.15
N VAL A 178 -28.87 1.69 -6.74
CA VAL A 178 -27.96 1.56 -5.61
C VAL A 178 -26.74 0.75 -6.02
N GLY A 179 -25.64 0.96 -5.35
CA GLY A 179 -24.38 0.26 -5.51
C GLY A 179 -23.35 0.88 -4.57
N ALA A 180 -22.23 0.21 -4.36
CA ALA A 180 -21.09 0.78 -3.67
C ALA A 180 -19.80 0.33 -4.35
N ILE A 181 -18.95 1.30 -4.65
CA ILE A 181 -17.57 1.10 -5.12
C ILE A 181 -16.68 1.84 -4.14
N GLU A 182 -15.85 1.09 -3.44
CA GLU A 182 -14.78 1.63 -2.61
C GLU A 182 -13.59 2.03 -3.48
N ILE A 183 -12.96 3.15 -3.13
CA ILE A 183 -11.79 3.66 -3.84
C ILE A 183 -10.57 3.55 -2.92
N ILE A 184 -9.59 2.76 -3.33
CA ILE A 184 -8.29 2.74 -2.65
C ILE A 184 -7.44 3.86 -3.23
N MET A 185 -7.09 4.78 -2.36
CA MET A 185 -6.29 5.95 -2.69
C MET A 185 -4.84 5.77 -2.27
N ALA A 186 -3.96 6.43 -3.00
CA ALA A 186 -2.56 6.48 -2.64
C ALA A 186 -2.35 7.25 -1.33
N PRO A 187 -1.35 6.87 -0.52
CA PRO A 187 -0.99 7.58 0.70
C PRO A 187 -0.48 8.99 0.41
N GLU A 188 -0.23 9.76 1.45
CA GLU A 188 0.44 11.05 1.35
C GLU A 188 1.75 10.91 0.58
N GLY A 189 1.96 11.75 -0.42
CA GLY A 189 3.08 11.67 -1.36
C GLY A 189 2.86 10.73 -2.55
N GLY A 190 1.85 9.85 -2.51
CA GLY A 190 1.56 8.86 -3.56
C GLY A 190 2.24 7.52 -3.35
N HIS A 191 1.68 6.46 -3.94
CA HIS A 191 2.32 5.13 -3.95
C HIS A 191 3.67 5.17 -4.64
N GLY A 192 4.71 4.71 -3.95
CA GLY A 192 6.10 4.74 -4.40
C GLY A 192 6.89 5.96 -3.91
N SER A 193 6.31 6.84 -3.09
CA SER A 193 7.03 7.98 -2.50
C SER A 193 7.91 7.58 -1.33
N ASP A 194 7.42 6.72 -0.44
CA ASP A 194 8.14 6.21 0.74
C ASP A 194 8.13 4.66 0.72
N HIS A 195 9.17 4.09 0.14
CA HIS A 195 9.28 2.65 -0.06
C HIS A 195 9.32 1.87 1.26
N GLU A 196 9.99 2.41 2.27
CA GLU A 196 10.16 1.76 3.56
C GLU A 196 8.83 1.65 4.31
N THR A 197 8.12 2.77 4.43
CA THR A 197 6.83 2.82 5.12
C THR A 197 5.75 2.05 4.35
N GLU A 198 5.74 2.18 3.02
CA GLU A 198 4.75 1.50 2.19
C GLU A 198 4.92 -0.02 2.15
N LEU A 199 6.13 -0.53 2.31
CA LEU A 199 6.39 -1.96 2.51
C LEU A 199 6.17 -2.40 3.96
N ASN A 200 5.52 -1.57 4.77
CA ASN A 200 5.18 -1.80 6.16
C ASN A 200 6.41 -1.98 7.07
N GLY A 201 7.55 -1.44 6.66
CA GLY A 201 8.76 -1.45 7.46
C GLY A 201 8.61 -0.58 8.71
N LYS A 202 8.97 -1.15 9.85
CA LYS A 202 9.11 -0.41 11.11
C LYS A 202 10.58 -0.12 11.35
N ARG A 203 10.89 1.10 11.81
CA ARG A 203 12.27 1.46 12.13
C ARG A 203 12.66 0.86 13.46
N VAL A 204 13.77 0.14 13.47
CA VAL A 204 14.38 -0.42 14.68
C VAL A 204 15.78 0.14 14.85
N MET A 205 16.22 0.29 16.09
CA MET A 205 17.59 0.66 16.41
C MET A 205 18.35 -0.59 16.82
N THR A 206 19.40 -0.93 16.09
CA THR A 206 20.28 -2.04 16.41
C THR A 206 21.64 -1.53 16.88
N ASN A 207 22.15 -2.12 17.95
CA ASN A 207 23.51 -1.89 18.43
C ASN A 207 24.29 -3.21 18.25
N ILE A 208 25.29 -3.20 17.40
CA ILE A 208 26.13 -4.36 17.11
C ILE A 208 27.52 -4.11 17.71
N ARG A 209 27.95 -5.03 18.58
CA ARG A 209 29.31 -5.08 19.10
C ARG A 209 30.00 -6.34 18.60
N LEU A 210 31.03 -6.16 17.82
CA LEU A 210 31.91 -7.24 17.41
C LEU A 210 33.00 -7.44 18.48
N THR A 211 33.16 -8.67 18.94
CA THR A 211 34.20 -9.04 19.90
C THR A 211 35.06 -10.14 19.28
N TYR A 212 36.34 -9.92 19.24
CA TYR A 212 37.32 -10.88 18.76
C TYR A 212 38.59 -10.84 19.65
N SER A 213 39.40 -11.87 19.60
CA SER A 213 40.68 -11.92 20.32
C SER A 213 41.67 -10.97 19.65
N GLU A 214 42.52 -10.33 20.44
CA GLU A 214 43.56 -9.42 19.95
C GLU A 214 44.39 -10.09 18.87
N GLY A 215 44.58 -9.45 17.72
CA GLY A 215 45.33 -9.95 16.58
C GLY A 215 44.60 -10.95 15.68
N SER A 216 43.32 -11.24 15.91
CA SER A 216 42.55 -12.24 15.16
C SER A 216 41.36 -11.72 14.36
N GLY A 217 41.16 -10.42 14.27
CA GLY A 217 39.99 -9.86 13.63
C GLY A 217 40.31 -8.71 12.70
N ASP A 218 40.64 -9.01 11.47
CA ASP A 218 40.74 -8.01 10.43
C ASP A 218 39.37 -7.86 9.73
N PHE A 219 38.89 -6.64 9.59
CA PHE A 219 37.78 -6.33 8.68
C PHE A 219 38.35 -6.23 7.27
N PRO A 220 37.95 -7.11 6.33
CA PRO A 220 38.35 -6.98 4.95
C PRO A 220 37.93 -5.60 4.42
N VAL A 221 38.83 -4.92 3.72
CA VAL A 221 38.64 -3.58 3.19
C VAL A 221 37.48 -3.53 2.19
N ASP A 222 37.17 -4.66 1.56
CA ASP A 222 36.15 -4.80 0.54
C ASP A 222 34.76 -5.20 1.08
N ASN A 223 34.59 -5.33 2.40
CA ASN A 223 33.30 -5.64 2.98
C ASN A 223 32.46 -4.37 3.13
N ASP A 224 31.29 -4.35 2.51
CA ASP A 224 30.29 -3.32 2.73
C ASP A 224 29.29 -3.79 3.79
N PHE A 225 29.31 -3.15 4.97
CA PHE A 225 28.43 -3.45 6.10
C PHE A 225 27.26 -2.46 6.22
N ARG A 226 27.17 -1.50 5.32
CA ARG A 226 26.21 -0.41 5.40
C ARG A 226 25.10 -0.63 4.39
N ARG A 227 24.07 -1.35 4.81
CA ARG A 227 22.87 -1.52 4.00
C ARG A 227 21.60 -1.31 4.81
N ILE A 228 20.65 -0.58 4.24
CA ILE A 228 19.29 -0.47 4.75
C ILE A 228 18.49 -1.61 4.13
N GLY A 229 17.69 -2.29 4.92
CA GLY A 229 16.82 -3.37 4.46
C GLY A 229 15.67 -3.60 5.42
N ILE A 230 14.77 -4.48 5.01
CA ILE A 230 13.64 -4.97 5.82
C ILE A 230 14.04 -6.34 6.36
N ILE A 231 13.91 -6.52 7.68
CA ILE A 231 14.17 -7.77 8.38
C ILE A 231 12.81 -8.46 8.60
N ALA A 232 12.72 -9.73 8.22
CA ALA A 232 11.54 -10.55 8.50
C ALA A 232 11.58 -11.08 9.93
N ASP A 233 10.46 -11.01 10.61
CA ASP A 233 10.14 -11.66 11.88
C ASP A 233 11.28 -11.69 12.93
N PRO A 234 11.88 -10.53 13.28
CA PRO A 234 12.97 -10.51 14.26
C PRO A 234 12.52 -10.99 15.63
N PHE A 235 13.39 -11.67 16.35
CA PHE A 235 13.10 -12.12 17.72
C PHE A 235 13.33 -11.04 18.76
N ASN A 236 12.60 -11.08 19.83
CA ASN A 236 12.92 -10.33 21.04
C ASN A 236 14.26 -10.81 21.61
N TRP A 237 15.06 -9.88 22.13
CA TRP A 237 16.39 -10.18 22.65
C TRP A 237 16.38 -11.35 23.66
N GLY A 238 17.21 -12.34 23.41
CA GLY A 238 17.37 -13.51 24.30
C GLY A 238 16.20 -14.50 24.28
N THR A 239 15.29 -14.40 23.33
CA THR A 239 14.13 -15.30 23.19
C THR A 239 13.98 -15.83 21.77
N THR A 240 13.05 -16.77 21.58
CA THR A 240 12.58 -17.27 20.28
C THR A 240 11.19 -16.72 19.91
N THR A 241 10.72 -15.72 20.64
CA THR A 241 9.42 -15.09 20.38
C THR A 241 9.60 -13.96 19.38
N PHE A 242 8.78 -13.92 18.35
CA PHE A 242 8.78 -12.83 17.38
C PHE A 242 8.48 -11.49 18.06
N SER A 243 9.22 -10.48 17.63
CA SER A 243 9.01 -9.13 18.10
C SER A 243 7.77 -8.52 17.49
N THR A 244 7.15 -7.62 18.24
CA THR A 244 6.02 -6.82 17.80
C THR A 244 6.49 -5.37 17.52
N ALA A 245 5.63 -4.56 16.92
CA ALA A 245 5.88 -3.14 16.77
C ALA A 245 6.19 -2.44 18.11
N ASP A 246 5.58 -2.93 19.21
CA ASP A 246 5.76 -2.36 20.54
C ASP A 246 7.11 -2.74 21.18
N THR A 247 7.63 -3.94 20.86
CA THR A 247 8.86 -4.45 21.48
C THR A 247 10.14 -4.01 20.77
N LEU A 248 10.06 -3.68 19.49
CA LEU A 248 11.22 -3.24 18.67
C LEU A 248 11.09 -1.82 18.10
N SER A 249 10.11 -1.04 18.55
CA SER A 249 9.99 0.34 18.08
C SER A 249 11.25 1.14 18.43
N GLY A 250 11.87 1.74 17.42
CA GLY A 250 12.95 2.73 17.61
C GLY A 250 12.42 4.11 18.02
N LEU A 251 11.10 4.28 18.06
CA LEU A 251 10.46 5.50 18.55
C LEU A 251 10.43 5.48 20.08
N LYS A 252 10.34 6.67 20.67
CA LYS A 252 10.12 6.79 22.10
C LYS A 252 8.75 6.22 22.42
N ALA A 253 8.71 5.18 23.23
CA ALA A 253 7.48 4.56 23.67
C ALA A 253 7.41 4.53 25.20
N VAL A 254 6.21 4.72 25.75
CA VAL A 254 5.93 4.57 27.17
C VAL A 254 4.91 3.44 27.30
N LYS A 255 5.30 2.36 27.98
CA LYS A 255 4.38 1.27 28.28
C LYS A 255 3.54 1.64 29.49
N ILE A 256 2.25 1.73 29.32
CA ILE A 256 1.28 2.00 30.37
C ILE A 256 0.56 0.70 30.72
N THR A 257 0.40 0.44 32.02
CA THR A 257 -0.38 -0.70 32.53
C THR A 257 -1.63 -0.17 33.22
N GLY A 258 -2.76 -0.82 33.01
CA GLY A 258 -4.02 -0.44 33.67
C GLY A 258 -4.73 0.75 33.01
N ALA A 259 -4.45 1.05 31.75
CA ALA A 259 -5.24 2.02 31.02
C ALA A 259 -6.69 1.55 30.92
N THR A 260 -7.62 2.44 31.15
CA THR A 260 -9.07 2.17 31.11
C THR A 260 -9.71 2.55 29.78
N ALA A 261 -8.97 3.23 28.90
CA ALA A 261 -9.38 3.63 27.56
C ALA A 261 -8.16 3.74 26.66
N ASP A 262 -8.38 3.71 25.34
CA ASP A 262 -7.35 3.97 24.35
C ASP A 262 -7.06 5.48 24.28
N TYR A 263 -5.81 5.80 23.98
CA TYR A 263 -5.37 7.18 23.75
C TYR A 263 -5.59 7.55 22.29
N THR A 264 -5.88 8.81 22.04
CA THR A 264 -6.01 9.36 20.68
C THR A 264 -4.71 10.00 20.21
N VAL A 265 -4.47 9.99 18.89
CA VAL A 265 -3.34 10.70 18.31
C VAL A 265 -3.44 12.19 18.66
N ASP A 266 -2.30 12.82 18.97
CA ASP A 266 -2.18 14.21 19.43
C ASP A 266 -2.71 14.49 20.85
N GLU A 267 -3.16 13.47 21.57
CA GLU A 267 -3.56 13.63 22.96
C GLU A 267 -2.36 13.91 23.86
N LYS A 268 -2.49 14.92 24.72
CA LYS A 268 -1.47 15.25 25.71
C LYS A 268 -1.62 14.36 26.94
N ILE A 269 -0.61 13.54 27.20
CA ILE A 269 -0.50 12.75 28.44
C ILE A 269 0.43 13.42 29.44
N THR A 270 0.11 13.30 30.71
CA THR A 270 0.89 13.89 31.81
C THR A 270 1.12 12.91 32.94
N GLN A 271 2.27 12.99 33.58
CA GLN A 271 2.62 12.21 34.77
C GLN A 271 3.29 13.08 35.81
N THR A 272 2.81 13.04 37.04
CA THR A 272 3.49 13.68 38.17
C THR A 272 4.74 12.89 38.53
N VAL A 273 5.88 13.55 38.53
CA VAL A 273 7.18 12.99 38.90
C VAL A 273 7.82 13.80 40.00
N THR A 274 8.83 13.22 40.68
CA THR A 274 9.56 13.96 41.71
C THR A 274 10.20 15.23 41.10
N GLY A 275 9.79 16.39 41.57
CA GLY A 275 10.28 17.69 41.11
C GLY A 275 9.47 18.34 39.98
N GLY A 276 8.33 17.75 39.55
CA GLY A 276 7.49 18.40 38.52
C GLY A 276 6.49 17.47 37.85
N THR A 277 6.10 17.85 36.64
CA THR A 277 5.21 17.08 35.79
C THR A 277 5.92 16.76 34.47
N ALA A 278 6.04 15.48 34.14
CA ALA A 278 6.43 15.04 32.81
C ALA A 278 5.20 15.05 31.89
N TYR A 279 5.40 15.35 30.61
CA TYR A 279 4.34 15.32 29.61
C TYR A 279 4.87 14.80 28.30
N GLY A 280 3.96 14.26 27.49
CA GLY A 280 4.19 13.82 26.13
C GLY A 280 2.91 13.94 25.31
N THR A 281 3.05 13.76 24.03
CA THR A 281 1.92 13.67 23.09
C THR A 281 1.92 12.29 22.46
N VAL A 282 0.75 11.67 22.32
CA VAL A 282 0.56 10.35 21.74
C VAL A 282 0.75 10.40 20.22
#